data_a24ecd1185ca64d4601ef016cb627725
#
_entry.id   a24ecd1185ca64d4601ef016cb627725
#
_cell.length_a   1.000
_cell.length_b   1.000
_cell.length_c   1.000
_cell.angle_alpha   90.00
_cell.angle_beta   90.00
_cell.angle_gamma   90.00
#
_symmetry.space_group_name_H-M   'P 1'
#
loop_
_entity.id
_entity.type
_entity.pdbx_description
1 polymer ?
#
loop_
_entity_poly.entity_id
_entity_poly.type
_entity_poly.pdbx_seq_one_letter_code
_entity_poly.pdbx_strand_id
1 'polypeptide(L)'
;MYVCVPRNMVQAVGMYNTLLNSNDPAIMIECLNGYRLKEKLPDNLLEFTVPFGIPETIRHGTDITIVSYGATLRIAQNAADMLETFDISCEIIDVQTLLPFDIHHKILDSLKKTNRIVFIDEDVPGGAAAFMFNKVMEEQGGYRYLDVAPRTITAKAHRPAYGSDGDYFSKPNAEEIEALIKEMMKE
;
A
#
# COMPACT_ATOMS: atom_id res chain seq x y z
N MET A 1 -11.68 12.89 -12.07
CA MET A 1 -12.05 11.50 -11.75
C MET A 1 -11.13 10.99 -10.65
N TYR A 2 -11.67 10.29 -9.65
CA TYR A 2 -10.91 9.68 -8.57
C TYR A 2 -10.75 8.17 -8.78
N VAL A 3 -9.65 7.58 -8.26
CA VAL A 3 -9.45 6.13 -8.17
C VAL A 3 -9.12 5.80 -6.72
N CYS A 4 -10.04 5.17 -6.03
CA CYS A 4 -10.01 4.91 -4.59
C CYS A 4 -9.88 3.41 -4.33
N VAL A 5 -9.01 3.02 -3.42
CA VAL A 5 -8.78 1.60 -3.07
C VAL A 5 -8.74 1.47 -1.55
N PRO A 6 -9.88 1.31 -0.89
CA PRO A 6 -9.93 1.19 0.57
C PRO A 6 -9.26 -0.11 1.04
N ARG A 7 -8.51 -0.05 2.14
CA ARG A 7 -7.90 -1.24 2.76
C ARG A 7 -8.90 -2.10 3.53
N ASN A 8 -10.01 -1.50 3.96
CA ASN A 8 -11.05 -2.16 4.74
C ASN A 8 -12.40 -1.45 4.57
N MET A 9 -13.47 -2.00 5.15
CA MET A 9 -14.81 -1.46 4.99
C MET A 9 -15.03 -0.13 5.71
N VAL A 10 -14.33 0.13 6.81
CA VAL A 10 -14.36 1.43 7.50
C VAL A 10 -13.81 2.53 6.58
N GLN A 11 -12.67 2.28 5.95
CA GLN A 11 -12.10 3.19 4.96
C GLN A 11 -13.02 3.38 3.75
N ALA A 12 -13.65 2.30 3.29
CA ALA A 12 -14.61 2.39 2.17
C ALA A 12 -15.75 3.36 2.50
N VAL A 13 -16.35 3.27 3.69
CA VAL A 13 -17.42 4.19 4.11
C VAL A 13 -16.91 5.64 4.15
N GLY A 14 -15.72 5.87 4.72
CA GLY A 14 -15.13 7.21 4.76
C GLY A 14 -14.87 7.78 3.36
N MET A 15 -14.43 6.95 2.43
CA MET A 15 -14.26 7.34 1.02
C MET A 15 -15.60 7.63 0.34
N TYR A 16 -16.64 6.82 0.56
CA TYR A 16 -17.98 7.10 0.04
C TYR A 16 -18.53 8.43 0.59
N ASN A 17 -18.37 8.70 1.89
CA ASN A 17 -18.78 9.98 2.47
C ASN A 17 -18.05 11.17 1.82
N THR A 18 -16.76 11.03 1.51
CA THR A 18 -16.00 12.04 0.77
C THR A 18 -16.55 12.21 -0.64
N LEU A 19 -16.84 11.10 -1.35
CA LEU A 19 -17.38 11.12 -2.72
C LEU A 19 -18.77 11.75 -2.80
N LEU A 20 -19.64 11.48 -1.83
CA LEU A 20 -20.99 12.07 -1.78
C LEU A 20 -20.97 13.59 -1.63
N ASN A 21 -19.87 14.14 -1.12
CA ASN A 21 -19.64 15.60 -1.04
C ASN A 21 -18.81 16.12 -2.22
N SER A 22 -18.50 15.30 -3.21
CA SER A 22 -17.73 15.65 -4.41
C SER A 22 -18.62 15.76 -5.64
N ASN A 23 -18.15 16.55 -6.64
CA ASN A 23 -18.80 16.65 -7.95
C ASN A 23 -18.10 15.83 -9.05
N ASP A 24 -17.03 15.12 -8.71
CA ASP A 24 -16.23 14.36 -9.66
C ASP A 24 -16.62 12.87 -9.68
N PRO A 25 -16.56 12.25 -10.87
CA PRO A 25 -16.74 10.80 -10.97
C PRO A 25 -15.59 10.05 -10.29
N ALA A 26 -15.87 8.85 -9.77
CA ALA A 26 -14.90 8.01 -9.10
C ALA A 26 -15.04 6.54 -9.49
N ILE A 27 -13.92 5.83 -9.42
CA ILE A 27 -13.85 4.37 -9.40
C ILE A 27 -13.47 3.95 -7.98
N MET A 28 -14.31 3.14 -7.34
CA MET A 28 -14.03 2.53 -6.04
C MET A 28 -13.68 1.06 -6.26
N ILE A 29 -12.46 0.65 -5.89
CA ILE A 29 -11.99 -0.73 -6.03
C ILE A 29 -11.97 -1.36 -4.65
N GLU A 30 -12.99 -2.16 -4.35
CA GLU A 30 -13.14 -2.79 -3.05
C GLU A 30 -12.51 -4.18 -3.01
N CYS A 31 -11.88 -4.51 -1.88
CA CYS A 31 -11.24 -5.82 -1.66
C CYS A 31 -12.31 -6.89 -1.44
N LEU A 32 -12.57 -7.76 -2.41
CA LEU A 32 -13.59 -8.80 -2.36
C LEU A 32 -13.48 -9.67 -1.10
N ASN A 33 -12.29 -10.08 -0.72
CA ASN A 33 -12.05 -10.89 0.49
C ASN A 33 -12.27 -10.10 1.79
N GLY A 34 -12.28 -8.77 1.73
CA GLY A 34 -12.58 -7.87 2.85
C GLY A 34 -14.03 -7.97 3.34
N TYR A 35 -14.99 -8.29 2.48
CA TYR A 35 -16.41 -8.39 2.85
C TYR A 35 -16.72 -9.43 3.93
N ARG A 36 -15.84 -10.39 4.15
CA ARG A 36 -16.02 -11.44 5.16
C ARG A 36 -15.34 -11.10 6.49
N LEU A 37 -14.60 -10.00 6.57
CA LEU A 37 -13.93 -9.57 7.77
C LEU A 37 -14.89 -8.80 8.68
N LYS A 38 -14.82 -9.07 9.96
CA LYS A 38 -15.54 -8.31 10.97
C LYS A 38 -14.68 -7.14 11.42
N GLU A 39 -15.24 -5.94 11.36
CA GLU A 39 -14.56 -4.71 11.73
C GLU A 39 -15.38 -3.94 12.76
N LYS A 40 -14.68 -3.21 13.64
CA LYS A 40 -15.34 -2.28 14.55
C LYS A 40 -15.64 -0.99 13.78
N LEU A 41 -16.93 -0.65 13.70
CA LEU A 41 -17.35 0.61 13.09
C LEU A 41 -17.03 1.79 14.02
N PRO A 42 -16.62 2.95 13.47
CA PRO A 42 -16.48 4.16 14.25
C PRO A 42 -17.85 4.70 14.68
N ASP A 43 -17.88 5.36 15.83
CA ASP A 43 -19.14 5.91 16.37
C ASP A 43 -19.70 7.05 15.49
N ASN A 44 -18.83 7.74 14.73
CA ASN A 44 -19.18 8.82 13.81
C ASN A 44 -19.26 8.38 12.35
N LEU A 45 -19.71 7.16 12.07
CA LEU A 45 -19.67 6.56 10.73
C LEU A 45 -20.25 7.45 9.61
N LEU A 46 -21.30 8.23 9.89
CA LEU A 46 -21.94 9.12 8.90
C LEU A 46 -21.12 10.40 8.64
N GLU A 47 -20.23 10.78 9.54
CA GLU A 47 -19.41 11.99 9.45
C GLU A 47 -17.95 11.65 9.09
N PHE A 48 -17.55 10.39 9.26
CA PHE A 48 -16.20 9.94 8.98
C PHE A 48 -15.89 10.07 7.49
N THR A 49 -14.84 10.79 7.16
CA THR A 49 -14.37 11.01 5.79
C THR A 49 -12.90 10.62 5.65
N VAL A 50 -12.52 10.19 4.44
CA VAL A 50 -11.14 9.91 4.07
C VAL A 50 -10.71 10.95 3.03
N PRO A 51 -9.66 11.76 3.29
CA PRO A 51 -9.18 12.74 2.34
C PRO A 51 -8.49 12.06 1.15
N PHE A 52 -8.77 12.53 -0.07
CA PHE A 52 -8.17 11.97 -1.29
C PHE A 52 -6.81 12.59 -1.60
N GLY A 53 -5.91 11.76 -2.13
CA GLY A 53 -4.54 12.15 -2.43
C GLY A 53 -3.64 12.32 -1.21
N ILE A 54 -4.09 11.90 -0.03
CA ILE A 54 -3.32 12.00 1.21
C ILE A 54 -3.10 10.59 1.75
N PRO A 55 -1.90 10.01 1.59
CA PRO A 55 -1.57 8.71 2.15
C PRO A 55 -1.63 8.71 3.68
N GLU A 56 -1.96 7.56 4.26
CA GLU A 56 -1.98 7.33 5.70
C GLU A 56 -0.81 6.44 6.12
N THR A 57 -0.04 6.88 7.11
CA THR A 57 0.95 5.99 7.75
C THR A 57 0.23 5.11 8.76
N ILE A 58 0.07 3.83 8.43
CA ILE A 58 -0.64 2.84 9.26
C ILE A 58 0.27 2.08 10.23
N ARG A 59 1.58 2.15 10.02
CA ARG A 59 2.61 1.68 10.93
C ARG A 59 3.82 2.61 10.81
N HIS A 60 4.32 3.10 11.94
CA HIS A 60 5.56 3.88 11.97
C HIS A 60 6.78 2.98 12.02
N GLY A 61 7.84 3.39 11.33
CA GLY A 61 9.11 2.66 11.28
C GLY A 61 10.26 3.56 10.85
N THR A 62 11.50 3.03 10.91
CA THR A 62 12.72 3.80 10.68
C THR A 62 13.66 3.22 9.64
N ASP A 63 13.52 1.95 9.25
CA ASP A 63 14.53 1.26 8.47
C ASP A 63 14.16 1.09 7.00
N ILE A 64 12.86 0.94 6.71
CA ILE A 64 12.34 0.81 5.34
C ILE A 64 10.91 1.33 5.24
N THR A 65 10.58 1.98 4.12
CA THR A 65 9.22 2.39 3.76
C THR A 65 8.58 1.34 2.85
N ILE A 66 7.43 0.82 3.26
CA ILE A 66 6.57 -0.06 2.47
C ILE A 66 5.37 0.75 1.98
N VAL A 67 5.19 0.84 0.67
CA VAL A 67 4.09 1.58 0.04
C VAL A 67 3.16 0.58 -0.63
N SER A 68 1.89 0.62 -0.26
CA SER A 68 0.87 -0.25 -0.83
C SER A 68 -0.53 0.33 -0.67
N TYR A 69 -1.54 -0.42 -1.08
CA TYR A 69 -2.95 -0.08 -1.00
C TYR A 69 -3.83 -1.33 -0.86
N GLY A 70 -5.08 -1.15 -0.47
CA GLY A 70 -6.09 -2.21 -0.49
C GLY A 70 -5.73 -3.43 0.35
N ALA A 71 -5.99 -4.63 -0.19
CA ALA A 71 -5.81 -5.91 0.51
C ALA A 71 -4.34 -6.23 0.86
N THR A 72 -3.40 -5.78 0.05
CA THR A 72 -1.95 -6.03 0.22
C THR A 72 -1.38 -5.40 1.48
N LEU A 73 -2.02 -4.36 2.03
CA LEU A 73 -1.60 -3.73 3.29
C LEU A 73 -1.65 -4.69 4.48
N ARG A 74 -2.63 -5.61 4.53
CA ARG A 74 -2.69 -6.63 5.58
C ARG A 74 -1.52 -7.61 5.47
N ILE A 75 -1.14 -7.97 4.24
CA ILE A 75 0.00 -8.83 3.99
C ILE A 75 1.30 -8.11 4.38
N ALA A 76 1.42 -6.83 4.04
CA ALA A 76 2.56 -5.99 4.43
C ALA A 76 2.68 -5.84 5.96
N GLN A 77 1.55 -5.72 6.69
CA GLN A 77 1.54 -5.70 8.15
C GLN A 77 2.05 -7.02 8.75
N ASN A 78 1.58 -8.16 8.21
CA ASN A 78 2.07 -9.47 8.65
C ASN A 78 3.57 -9.62 8.40
N ALA A 79 4.07 -9.21 7.24
CA ALA A 79 5.50 -9.21 6.94
C ALA A 79 6.30 -8.30 7.89
N ALA A 80 5.77 -7.12 8.22
CA ALA A 80 6.41 -6.21 9.16
C ALA A 80 6.47 -6.78 10.59
N ASP A 81 5.44 -7.52 11.02
CA ASP A 81 5.46 -8.23 12.32
C ASP A 81 6.53 -9.33 12.34
N MET A 82 6.72 -10.06 11.22
CA MET A 82 7.80 -11.03 11.09
C MET A 82 9.17 -10.33 11.13
N LEU A 83 9.34 -9.21 10.42
CA LEU A 83 10.58 -8.45 10.35
C LEU A 83 10.97 -7.79 11.68
N GLU A 84 10.00 -7.42 12.51
CA GLU A 84 10.26 -6.88 13.86
C GLU A 84 11.01 -7.88 14.74
N THR A 85 10.82 -9.21 14.53
CA THR A 85 11.57 -10.24 15.23
C THR A 85 13.07 -10.28 14.87
N PHE A 86 13.47 -9.56 13.81
CA PHE A 86 14.85 -9.37 13.34
C PHE A 86 15.35 -7.93 13.55
N ASP A 87 14.68 -7.17 14.42
CA ASP A 87 14.99 -5.76 14.70
C ASP A 87 14.92 -4.85 13.46
N ILE A 88 14.06 -5.19 12.48
CA ILE A 88 13.81 -4.35 11.29
C ILE A 88 12.48 -3.63 11.47
N SER A 89 12.55 -2.28 11.54
CA SER A 89 11.42 -1.39 11.78
C SER A 89 10.83 -0.87 10.46
N CYS A 90 9.71 -1.43 10.05
CA CYS A 90 9.04 -1.07 8.80
C CYS A 90 8.03 0.06 8.99
N GLU A 91 8.13 1.12 8.18
CA GLU A 91 7.06 2.10 8.02
C GLU A 91 6.13 1.66 6.90
N ILE A 92 4.82 1.57 7.17
CA ILE A 92 3.83 1.15 6.18
C ILE A 92 2.92 2.33 5.86
N ILE A 93 2.84 2.64 4.57
CA ILE A 93 2.02 3.72 4.03
C ILE A 93 0.90 3.14 3.15
N ASP A 94 -0.34 3.43 3.55
CA ASP A 94 -1.53 3.20 2.75
C ASP A 94 -1.74 4.39 1.80
N VAL A 95 -1.65 4.13 0.51
CA VAL A 95 -1.85 5.16 -0.52
C VAL A 95 -3.29 5.66 -0.56
N GLN A 96 -4.27 4.82 -0.21
CA GLN A 96 -5.71 5.09 -0.18
C GLN A 96 -6.31 5.43 -1.56
N THR A 97 -5.67 6.35 -2.31
CA THR A 97 -6.11 6.75 -3.65
C THR A 97 -4.94 6.72 -4.63
N LEU A 98 -5.16 6.14 -5.81
CA LEU A 98 -4.22 6.21 -6.92
C LEU A 98 -4.37 7.50 -7.73
N LEU A 99 -5.59 8.06 -7.76
CA LEU A 99 -5.89 9.36 -8.34
C LEU A 99 -6.84 10.15 -7.42
N PRO A 100 -6.42 11.30 -6.88
CA PRO A 100 -5.07 11.87 -6.89
C PRO A 100 -4.09 11.05 -6.04
N PHE A 101 -2.79 11.15 -6.35
CA PHE A 101 -1.74 10.41 -5.67
C PHE A 101 -0.86 11.36 -4.87
N ASP A 102 -0.72 11.12 -3.59
CA ASP A 102 0.26 11.74 -2.66
C ASP A 102 0.58 13.22 -2.95
N ILE A 103 -0.46 14.06 -2.92
CA ILE A 103 -0.37 15.48 -3.29
C ILE A 103 0.53 16.31 -2.36
N HIS A 104 0.89 15.79 -1.20
CA HIS A 104 1.75 16.43 -0.21
C HIS A 104 3.11 15.76 -0.04
N HIS A 105 3.46 14.80 -0.91
CA HIS A 105 4.73 14.08 -0.91
C HIS A 105 5.07 13.38 0.42
N LYS A 106 4.06 12.84 1.11
CA LYS A 106 4.23 12.14 2.39
C LYS A 106 5.06 10.87 2.26
N ILE A 107 4.95 10.19 1.11
CA ILE A 107 5.77 9.01 0.82
C ILE A 107 7.24 9.39 0.71
N LEU A 108 7.53 10.52 0.05
CA LEU A 108 8.88 11.04 -0.03
C LEU A 108 9.45 11.43 1.34
N ASP A 109 8.62 11.99 2.23
CA ASP A 109 9.06 12.35 3.58
C ASP A 109 9.37 11.10 4.43
N SER A 110 8.63 10.02 4.24
CA SER A 110 8.96 8.72 4.80
C SER A 110 10.29 8.18 4.24
N LEU A 111 10.47 8.23 2.92
CA LEU A 111 11.71 7.78 2.28
C LEU A 111 12.93 8.55 2.77
N LYS A 112 12.84 9.86 2.99
CA LYS A 112 13.93 10.68 3.57
C LYS A 112 14.37 10.19 4.95
N LYS A 113 13.48 9.58 5.70
CA LYS A 113 13.74 9.03 7.03
C LYS A 113 14.36 7.63 6.96
N THR A 114 13.83 6.78 6.09
CA THR A 114 14.16 5.35 6.05
C THR A 114 15.25 5.00 5.04
N ASN A 115 15.48 5.84 4.03
CA ASN A 115 16.42 5.68 2.93
C ASN A 115 16.28 4.40 2.09
N ARG A 116 15.20 3.63 2.33
CA ARG A 116 14.84 2.39 1.64
C ARG A 116 13.36 2.36 1.35
N ILE A 117 12.97 1.87 0.18
CA ILE A 117 11.56 1.82 -0.22
C ILE A 117 11.24 0.58 -1.04
N VAL A 118 10.08 -0.02 -0.75
CA VAL A 118 9.48 -1.08 -1.56
C VAL A 118 8.02 -0.75 -1.87
N PHE A 119 7.62 -0.97 -3.11
CA PHE A 119 6.23 -0.82 -3.57
C PHE A 119 5.61 -2.20 -3.75
N ILE A 120 4.45 -2.44 -3.14
CA ILE A 120 3.76 -3.73 -3.18
C ILE A 120 2.42 -3.57 -3.86
N ASP A 121 2.14 -4.47 -4.79
CA ASP A 121 0.96 -4.46 -5.64
C ASP A 121 0.43 -5.88 -5.86
N GLU A 122 -0.88 -6.06 -5.87
CA GLU A 122 -1.50 -7.34 -6.21
C GLU A 122 -1.68 -7.54 -7.73
N ASP A 123 -1.39 -6.53 -8.55
CA ASP A 123 -1.41 -6.63 -10.01
C ASP A 123 -0.07 -7.13 -10.55
N VAL A 124 -0.04 -7.47 -11.83
CA VAL A 124 1.16 -7.94 -12.54
C VAL A 124 2.19 -6.81 -12.70
N PRO A 125 3.46 -7.13 -13.01
CA PRO A 125 4.48 -6.12 -13.27
C PRO A 125 4.02 -5.10 -14.32
N GLY A 126 4.19 -3.81 -14.02
CA GLY A 126 3.71 -2.72 -14.88
C GLY A 126 2.35 -2.13 -14.46
N GLY A 127 1.69 -2.71 -13.46
CA GLY A 127 0.45 -2.19 -12.87
C GLY A 127 0.66 -0.97 -11.96
N ALA A 128 -0.13 -0.87 -10.90
CA ALA A 128 -0.09 0.28 -9.99
C ALA A 128 1.25 0.43 -9.25
N ALA A 129 2.01 -0.65 -9.04
CA ALA A 129 3.37 -0.54 -8.49
C ALA A 129 4.28 0.31 -9.37
N ALA A 130 4.23 0.14 -10.70
CA ALA A 130 5.01 0.96 -11.62
C ALA A 130 4.55 2.42 -11.64
N PHE A 131 3.25 2.67 -11.52
CA PHE A 131 2.70 4.01 -11.38
C PHE A 131 3.19 4.69 -10.08
N MET A 132 3.06 4.03 -8.93
CA MET A 132 3.53 4.55 -7.64
C MET A 132 5.04 4.81 -7.65
N PHE A 133 5.80 3.88 -8.22
CA PHE A 133 7.25 4.01 -8.40
C PHE A 133 7.59 5.27 -9.21
N ASN A 134 6.98 5.43 -10.38
CA ASN A 134 7.20 6.60 -11.24
C ASN A 134 6.89 7.90 -10.48
N LYS A 135 5.75 7.96 -9.79
CA LYS A 135 5.34 9.14 -9.01
C LYS A 135 6.37 9.50 -7.94
N VAL A 136 6.82 8.54 -7.14
CA VAL A 136 7.75 8.82 -6.03
C VAL A 136 9.18 8.99 -6.52
N MET A 137 9.66 8.11 -7.39
CA MET A 137 11.06 8.10 -7.81
C MET A 137 11.37 9.18 -8.84
N GLU A 138 10.55 9.31 -9.89
CA GLU A 138 10.79 10.24 -11.00
C GLU A 138 10.22 11.62 -10.70
N GLU A 139 8.90 11.72 -10.41
CA GLU A 139 8.24 13.01 -10.31
C GLU A 139 8.57 13.73 -9.00
N GLN A 140 8.63 13.02 -7.86
CA GLN A 140 8.96 13.59 -6.56
C GLN A 140 10.47 13.58 -6.26
N GLY A 141 11.30 12.94 -7.11
CA GLY A 141 12.76 12.93 -6.99
C GLY A 141 13.32 12.02 -5.90
N GLY A 142 12.65 10.89 -5.63
CA GLY A 142 12.98 9.93 -4.56
C GLY A 142 14.37 9.33 -4.64
N TYR A 143 14.94 9.18 -5.84
CA TYR A 143 16.28 8.60 -6.04
C TYR A 143 17.40 9.25 -5.20
N ARG A 144 17.24 10.52 -4.83
CA ARG A 144 18.24 11.28 -4.06
C ARG A 144 18.37 10.82 -2.61
N TYR A 145 17.44 10.03 -2.13
CA TYR A 145 17.33 9.65 -0.72
C TYR A 145 17.52 8.15 -0.49
N LEU A 146 17.97 7.43 -1.51
CA LEU A 146 18.13 5.98 -1.45
C LEU A 146 19.53 5.59 -1.01
N ASP A 147 19.63 4.67 -0.06
CA ASP A 147 20.87 3.94 0.27
C ASP A 147 21.03 2.69 -0.60
N VAL A 148 19.91 2.08 -1.00
CA VAL A 148 19.86 0.87 -1.83
C VAL A 148 18.84 1.02 -2.96
N ALA A 149 18.92 0.17 -3.98
CA ALA A 149 17.98 0.21 -5.10
C ALA A 149 16.53 0.00 -4.63
N PRO A 150 15.57 0.84 -5.07
CA PRO A 150 14.17 0.65 -4.73
C PRO A 150 13.65 -0.64 -5.39
N ARG A 151 12.74 -1.34 -4.71
CA ARG A 151 12.20 -2.60 -5.21
C ARG A 151 10.67 -2.53 -5.38
N THR A 152 10.16 -3.41 -6.23
CA THR A 152 8.72 -3.68 -6.39
C THR A 152 8.44 -5.15 -6.15
N ILE A 153 7.33 -5.46 -5.46
CA ILE A 153 6.78 -6.81 -5.33
C ILE A 153 5.40 -6.78 -5.96
N THR A 154 5.17 -7.64 -6.94
CA THR A 154 3.94 -7.69 -7.73
C THR A 154 3.44 -9.12 -7.86
N ALA A 155 2.20 -9.29 -8.32
CA ALA A 155 1.74 -10.60 -8.73
C ALA A 155 2.58 -11.13 -9.91
N LYS A 156 2.61 -12.44 -10.04
CA LYS A 156 3.31 -13.12 -11.15
C LYS A 156 2.49 -13.00 -12.43
N ALA A 157 3.16 -12.76 -13.56
CA ALA A 157 2.53 -12.62 -14.87
C ALA A 157 2.07 -13.99 -15.44
N HIS A 158 1.19 -14.66 -14.74
CA HIS A 158 0.57 -15.92 -15.16
C HIS A 158 -0.87 -16.01 -14.62
N ARG A 159 -1.67 -16.88 -15.20
CA ARG A 159 -3.00 -17.16 -14.68
C ARG A 159 -2.88 -17.80 -13.29
N PRO A 160 -3.57 -17.28 -12.26
CA PRO A 160 -3.60 -17.92 -10.94
C PRO A 160 -4.11 -19.36 -11.03
N ALA A 161 -3.54 -20.24 -10.18
CA ALA A 161 -4.01 -21.61 -10.07
C ALA A 161 -5.44 -21.66 -9.51
N TYR A 162 -6.17 -22.70 -9.88
CA TYR A 162 -7.47 -22.97 -9.27
C TYR A 162 -7.28 -23.54 -7.86
N GLY A 163 -8.17 -23.19 -6.96
CA GLY A 163 -8.19 -23.67 -5.59
C GLY A 163 -7.90 -22.54 -4.58
N SER A 164 -7.87 -22.90 -3.30
CA SER A 164 -7.72 -21.96 -2.17
C SER A 164 -6.34 -21.30 -2.12
N ASP A 165 -5.32 -21.93 -2.69
CA ASP A 165 -3.92 -21.49 -2.59
C ASP A 165 -3.47 -20.67 -3.81
N GLY A 166 -4.34 -20.54 -4.83
CA GLY A 166 -3.99 -19.84 -6.07
C GLY A 166 -3.52 -18.41 -5.87
N ASP A 167 -4.18 -17.67 -5.01
CA ASP A 167 -3.80 -16.29 -4.68
C ASP A 167 -2.47 -16.24 -3.93
N TYR A 168 -2.22 -17.15 -2.98
CA TYR A 168 -0.99 -17.18 -2.19
C TYR A 168 0.26 -17.37 -3.06
N PHE A 169 0.19 -18.26 -4.08
CA PHE A 169 1.31 -18.51 -4.97
C PHE A 169 1.45 -17.49 -6.11
N SER A 170 0.38 -16.78 -6.42
CA SER A 170 0.32 -15.88 -7.58
C SER A 170 0.50 -14.41 -7.20
N LYS A 171 0.10 -14.03 -6.00
CA LYS A 171 0.20 -12.66 -5.47
C LYS A 171 1.29 -12.56 -4.42
N PRO A 172 1.74 -11.34 -4.06
CA PRO A 172 2.68 -11.14 -2.96
C PRO A 172 2.17 -11.78 -1.66
N ASN A 173 3.05 -12.47 -0.95
CA ASN A 173 2.79 -13.03 0.37
C ASN A 173 3.77 -12.47 1.40
N ALA A 174 3.50 -12.69 2.69
CA ALA A 174 4.28 -12.09 3.76
C ALA A 174 5.74 -12.57 3.78
N GLU A 175 5.96 -13.84 3.44
CA GLU A 175 7.28 -14.48 3.40
C GLU A 175 8.15 -13.94 2.25
N GLU A 176 7.56 -13.68 1.07
CA GLU A 176 8.26 -13.05 -0.04
C GLU A 176 8.67 -11.60 0.28
N ILE A 177 7.78 -10.85 0.96
CA ILE A 177 8.06 -9.48 1.41
C ILE A 177 9.18 -9.49 2.45
N GLU A 178 9.09 -10.38 3.45
CA GLU A 178 10.12 -10.53 4.48
C GLU A 178 11.48 -10.86 3.87
N ALA A 179 11.53 -11.85 2.97
CA ALA A 179 12.77 -12.28 2.33
C ALA A 179 13.44 -11.16 1.53
N LEU A 180 12.65 -10.41 0.73
CA LEU A 180 13.16 -9.29 -0.05
C LEU A 180 13.68 -8.16 0.86
N ILE A 181 12.95 -7.79 1.90
CA ILE A 181 13.38 -6.72 2.80
C ILE A 181 14.66 -7.10 3.53
N LYS A 182 14.80 -8.36 3.99
CA LYS A 182 16.05 -8.85 4.58
C LYS A 182 17.23 -8.81 3.62
N GLU A 183 16.99 -9.01 2.33
CA GLU A 183 18.03 -8.82 1.30
C GLU A 183 18.42 -7.35 1.19
N MET A 184 17.45 -6.45 1.05
CA MET A 184 17.68 -4.99 0.98
C MET A 184 18.42 -4.42 2.21
N MET A 185 18.21 -5.02 3.38
CA MET A 185 18.90 -4.59 4.62
C MET A 185 20.37 -5.02 4.68
N LYS A 186 20.85 -5.87 3.77
CA LYS A 186 22.26 -6.32 3.70
C LYS A 186 23.07 -5.58 2.64
N GLU A 187 22.39 -4.91 1.72
CA GLU A 187 23.01 -4.06 0.69
C GLU A 187 23.51 -2.74 1.30
#